data_1f938876840e0ef02759a71a01baaf35
#
_entry.id   1f938876840e0ef02759a71a01baaf35
#
_cell.length_a   1.000
_cell.length_b   1.000
_cell.length_c   1.000
_cell.angle_alpha   90.00
_cell.angle_beta   90.00
_cell.angle_gamma   90.00
#
_symmetry.space_group_name_H-M   'P 1'
#
loop_
_entity.id
_entity.type
_entity.pdbx_description
1 polymer ?
#
loop_
_entity_poly.entity_id
_entity_poly.type
_entity_poly.pdbx_seq_one_letter_code
_entity_poly.pdbx_strand_id
1 'polypeptide(L)' 'MAEYAIVAQPLIYQHDDASGNVVEGRQITFRDLVTGSNGRGFVPLSQYEPAHVDALIMAQVQQIRAVHALGA' A
#
# COMPACT_ATOMS: atom_id res chain seq x y z
N MET A 1 14.60 11.21 4.81
CA MET A 1 14.85 10.52 3.54
C MET A 1 13.72 9.52 3.28
N ALA A 2 13.11 9.58 2.12
CA ALA A 2 12.01 8.68 1.80
C ALA A 2 12.53 7.26 1.49
N GLU A 3 11.87 6.24 2.03
CA GLU A 3 12.23 4.85 1.76
C GLU A 3 11.38 4.25 0.64
N TYR A 4 10.38 4.97 0.20
CA TYR A 4 9.49 4.56 -0.88
C TYR A 4 9.02 5.78 -1.66
N ALA A 5 8.48 5.54 -2.85
CA ALA A 5 7.83 6.58 -3.65
C ALA A 5 6.43 6.12 -4.03
N ILE A 6 5.46 7.01 -3.91
CA ILE A 6 4.10 6.72 -4.35
C ILE A 6 4.03 6.95 -5.85
N VAL A 7 3.58 5.92 -6.58
CA VAL A 7 3.49 5.96 -8.03
C VAL A 7 2.10 6.44 -8.48
N ALA A 8 1.05 5.95 -7.82
CA ALA A 8 -0.32 6.31 -8.16
C ALA A 8 -1.24 6.08 -6.96
N GLN A 9 -2.34 6.85 -6.94
CA GLN A 9 -3.36 6.75 -5.87
C GLN A 9 -4.77 6.88 -6.48
N PRO A 10 -5.14 6.04 -7.46
CA PRO A 10 -6.45 6.16 -8.09
C PRO A 10 -7.58 5.87 -7.09
N LEU A 11 -8.69 6.58 -7.29
CA LEU A 11 -9.91 6.31 -6.54
C LEU A 11 -10.55 5.05 -7.11
N ILE A 12 -10.83 4.07 -6.25
CA ILE A 12 -11.45 2.82 -6.66
C ILE A 12 -12.55 2.42 -5.69
N TYR A 13 -13.36 1.47 -6.12
CA TYR A 13 -14.40 0.87 -5.30
C TYR A 13 -14.03 -0.59 -5.09
N GLN A 14 -14.04 -1.04 -3.85
CA GLN A 14 -13.75 -2.42 -3.49
C GLN A 14 -14.96 -3.04 -2.81
N HIS A 15 -15.28 -4.26 -3.21
CA HIS A 15 -16.37 -5.01 -2.60
C HIS A 15 -15.92 -5.61 -1.27
N ASP A 16 -16.69 -5.33 -0.21
CA ASP A 16 -16.42 -5.91 1.10
C ASP A 16 -17.25 -7.19 1.25
N ASP A 17 -16.57 -8.33 1.20
CA ASP A 17 -17.22 -9.64 1.26
C ASP A 17 -17.91 -9.88 2.61
N ALA A 18 -17.39 -9.30 3.68
CA ALA A 18 -17.94 -9.51 5.02
C ALA A 18 -19.30 -8.81 5.20
N SER A 19 -19.44 -7.61 4.65
CA SER A 19 -20.67 -6.82 4.80
C SER A 19 -21.53 -6.82 3.54
N GLY A 20 -20.98 -7.21 2.39
CA GLY A 20 -21.65 -7.12 1.10
C GLY A 20 -21.71 -5.71 0.53
N ASN A 21 -21.09 -4.73 1.20
CA ASN A 21 -21.10 -3.34 0.77
C ASN A 21 -19.92 -3.04 -0.13
N VAL A 22 -20.06 -1.97 -0.93
CA VAL A 22 -18.97 -1.44 -1.73
C VAL A 22 -18.29 -0.32 -0.94
N VAL A 23 -16.98 -0.41 -0.79
CA VAL A 23 -16.19 0.58 -0.04
C VAL A 23 -15.39 1.41 -1.03
N GLU A 24 -15.55 2.72 -0.96
CA GLU A 24 -14.78 3.66 -1.76
C GLU A 24 -13.45 3.97 -1.06
N GLY A 25 -12.37 3.96 -1.81
CA GLY A 25 -11.07 4.26 -1.25
C GLY A 25 -10.02 4.50 -2.32
N ARG A 26 -8.76 4.56 -1.90
CA ARG A 26 -7.62 4.76 -2.78
C ARG A 26 -6.80 3.48 -2.87
N GLN A 27 -6.45 3.10 -4.07
CA GLN A 27 -5.45 2.05 -4.28
C GLN A 27 -4.08 2.71 -4.37
N ILE A 28 -3.28 2.51 -3.34
CA ILE A 28 -1.94 3.11 -3.28
C ILE A 28 -0.98 2.16 -3.97
N THR A 29 -0.36 2.63 -5.06
CA THR A 29 0.72 1.91 -5.71
C THR A 29 2.02 2.61 -5.35
N PHE A 30 2.98 1.87 -4.84
CA PHE A 30 4.25 2.44 -4.39
C PHE A 30 5.42 1.59 -4.87
N ARG A 31 6.61 2.18 -4.79
CA ARG A 31 7.86 1.51 -5.13
C ARG A 31 8.80 1.61 -3.94
N ASP A 32 9.35 0.47 -3.52
CA ASP A 32 10.42 0.44 -2.52
C ASP A 32 11.72 0.93 -3.17
N LEU A 33 12.30 1.99 -2.64
CA LEU A 33 13.49 2.60 -3.21
C LEU A 33 14.77 1.82 -2.91
N VAL A 34 14.72 0.87 -2.01
CA VAL A 34 15.88 0.02 -1.68
C VAL A 34 15.95 -1.18 -2.62
N THR A 35 14.86 -1.91 -2.78
CA THR A 35 14.83 -3.12 -3.62
C THR A 35 14.37 -2.85 -5.05
N GLY A 36 13.70 -1.74 -5.29
CA GLY A 36 13.09 -1.42 -6.58
C GLY A 36 11.78 -2.15 -6.83
N SER A 37 11.29 -2.92 -5.88
CA SER A 37 10.05 -3.68 -6.02
C SER A 37 8.84 -2.79 -5.84
N ASN A 38 7.76 -3.09 -6.55
CA ASN A 38 6.50 -2.39 -6.44
C ASN A 38 5.55 -3.13 -5.50
N GLY A 39 4.69 -2.37 -4.83
CA GLY A 39 3.64 -2.91 -4.01
C GLY A 39 2.38 -2.07 -4.14
N ARG A 40 1.29 -2.55 -3.60
CA ARG A 40 0.03 -1.81 -3.57
C ARG A 40 -0.83 -2.23 -2.41
N GLY A 41 -1.68 -1.31 -1.97
CA GLY A 41 -2.63 -1.56 -0.92
C GLY A 41 -3.86 -0.70 -1.10
N PHE A 42 -4.96 -1.10 -0.49
CA PHE A 42 -6.21 -0.36 -0.52
C PHE A 42 -6.41 0.36 0.81
N VAL A 43 -6.76 1.65 0.74
CA VAL A 43 -7.06 2.46 1.92
C VAL A 43 -8.46 3.07 1.75
N PRO A 44 -9.42 2.70 2.61
CA PRO A 44 -10.74 3.35 2.58
C PRO A 44 -10.62 4.85 2.81
N LEU A 45 -11.51 5.62 2.20
CA LEU A 45 -11.47 7.08 2.36
C LEU A 45 -11.58 7.52 3.81
N SER A 46 -12.32 6.77 4.64
CA SER A 46 -12.46 7.06 6.06
C SER A 46 -11.15 6.94 6.84
N GLN A 47 -10.19 6.19 6.29
CA GLN A 47 -8.87 5.97 6.89
C GLN A 47 -7.74 6.56 6.06
N TYR A 48 -8.09 7.35 5.05
CA TYR A 48 -7.10 7.94 4.14
C TYR A 48 -6.48 9.19 4.76
N GLU A 49 -5.43 8.96 5.54
CA GLU A 49 -4.65 10.02 6.18
C GLU A 49 -3.16 9.66 6.11
N PRO A 50 -2.27 10.66 6.12
CA PRO A 50 -0.83 10.41 5.89
C PRO A 50 -0.23 9.37 6.83
N ALA A 51 -0.54 9.43 8.12
CA ALA A 51 0.02 8.50 9.10
C ALA A 51 -0.42 7.06 8.84
N HIS A 52 -1.69 6.85 8.49
CA HIS A 52 -2.20 5.51 8.21
C HIS A 52 -1.63 4.94 6.92
N VAL A 53 -1.57 5.77 5.87
CA VAL A 53 -1.01 5.37 4.57
C VAL A 53 0.46 5.01 4.73
N ASP A 54 1.24 5.82 5.43
CA ASP A 54 2.65 5.55 5.66
C ASP A 54 2.85 4.24 6.43
N ALA A 55 2.08 4.01 7.49
CA ALA A 55 2.18 2.77 8.26
C ALA A 55 1.88 1.54 7.42
N LEU A 56 0.86 1.60 6.57
CA LEU A 56 0.50 0.51 5.67
C LEU A 56 1.62 0.22 4.67
N ILE A 57 2.16 1.26 4.05
CA ILE A 57 3.25 1.11 3.07
C ILE A 57 4.50 0.56 3.75
N MET A 58 4.88 1.08 4.91
CA MET A 58 6.08 0.62 5.61
C MET A 58 5.98 -0.83 6.03
N ALA A 59 4.80 -1.30 6.43
CA ALA A 59 4.59 -2.70 6.75
C ALA A 59 4.85 -3.60 5.53
N GLN A 60 4.38 -3.19 4.36
CA GLN A 60 4.63 -3.94 3.13
C GLN A 60 6.07 -3.86 2.68
N VAL A 61 6.70 -2.70 2.82
CA VAL A 61 8.12 -2.51 2.48
C VAL A 61 8.99 -3.45 3.30
N GLN A 62 8.73 -3.60 4.59
CA GLN A 62 9.47 -4.52 5.44
C GLN A 62 9.34 -5.97 4.99
N GLN A 63 8.13 -6.38 4.57
CA GLN A 63 7.90 -7.72 4.04
C GLN A 63 8.61 -7.92 2.70
N ILE A 64 8.55 -6.93 1.82
CA ILE A 64 9.24 -7.00 0.52
C ILE A 64 10.74 -7.19 0.72
N ARG A 65 11.33 -6.43 1.63
CA ARG A 65 12.77 -6.53 1.92
C ARG A 65 13.15 -7.86 2.53
N ALA A 66 12.30 -8.38 3.42
CA ALA A 66 12.54 -9.69 4.05
C ALA A 66 12.52 -10.81 3.02
N VAL A 67 11.54 -10.80 2.11
CA VAL A 67 11.45 -11.80 1.03
C VAL A 67 12.61 -11.65 0.06
N HIS A 68 12.97 -10.42 -0.28
CA HIS A 68 14.09 -10.14 -1.17
C HIS A 68 15.41 -10.70 -0.60
N ALA A 69 15.61 -10.54 0.71
CA ALA A 69 16.79 -11.06 1.38
C ALA A 69 16.86 -12.60 1.35
N LEU A 70 15.71 -13.27 1.36
CA LEU A 70 15.67 -14.74 1.26
C LEU A 70 16.07 -15.23 -0.13
N GLY A 71 15.77 -14.44 -1.16
CA GLY A 71 16.10 -14.80 -2.54
C GLY A 71 17.49 -14.38 -3.00
N ALA A 72 18.16 -13.61 -2.17
CA ALA A 72 19.47 -13.04 -2.54
C ALA A 72 20.63 -14.05 -2.42
#